data_a4d064ebda79e8ef704e5e9fceb1f36b
#
_entry.id   a4d064ebda79e8ef704e5e9fceb1f36b
#
_cell.length_a   1.000
_cell.length_b   1.000
_cell.length_c   1.000
_cell.angle_alpha   90.00
_cell.angle_beta   90.00
_cell.angle_gamma   90.00
#
_symmetry.space_group_name_H-M   'P 1'
#
loop_
_entity.id
_entity.type
_entity.pdbx_description
1 polymer ?
#
loop_
_entity_poly.entity_id
_entity_poly.type
_entity_poly.pdbx_seq_one_letter_code
_entity_poly.pdbx_strand_id
1 'polypeptide(L)'
;MPTLAADALLQASGLSAGYGKIRVLHSVDLVVGAGEIVALLGPNGAGKTTLLRAMSGLLPCSGNMRFAGRDLTGASPRDVIKAGLAHVIEGHRVFTQLTVLDNLLLAAYDLSHGERTARVEEVLELFPEVAAKAQDRAASLSGGQQQILAVAQGLVRRPKLLMLDEPSAGLSPVLVDRVLVVVRRLREAGTAVLLVEQLIEKALAVADRVYALARGSIVLEAPTGDADLPARLEHAYLATARHTPQSG
;
A
#
# COMPACT_ATOMS: atom_id res chain seq x y z
N MET A 1 -8.90 -22.60 -5.51
CA MET A 1 -9.11 -21.38 -6.31
C MET A 1 -9.75 -20.36 -5.38
N PRO A 2 -9.19 -19.15 -5.20
CA PRO A 2 -9.85 -18.13 -4.39
C PRO A 2 -11.23 -17.87 -5.01
N THR A 3 -12.24 -17.83 -4.17
CA THR A 3 -13.61 -17.49 -4.58
C THR A 3 -13.56 -16.07 -5.12
N LEU A 4 -13.79 -15.90 -6.42
CA LEU A 4 -13.95 -14.59 -7.06
C LEU A 4 -15.15 -13.92 -6.41
N ALA A 5 -14.90 -13.07 -5.40
CA ALA A 5 -15.95 -12.34 -4.74
C ALA A 5 -16.55 -11.35 -5.76
N ALA A 6 -17.85 -11.41 -5.96
CA ALA A 6 -18.59 -10.52 -6.87
C ALA A 6 -18.40 -9.03 -6.55
N ASP A 7 -17.89 -8.71 -5.36
CA ASP A 7 -17.70 -7.37 -4.81
C ASP A 7 -16.22 -6.96 -4.64
N ALA A 8 -15.28 -7.58 -5.39
CA ALA A 8 -13.87 -7.21 -5.33
C ALA A 8 -13.65 -5.78 -5.85
N LEU A 9 -13.05 -4.91 -5.02
CA LEU A 9 -12.62 -3.57 -5.43
C LEU A 9 -11.39 -3.65 -6.35
N LEU A 10 -10.37 -4.44 -5.95
CA LEU A 10 -9.19 -4.74 -6.74
C LEU A 10 -9.08 -6.25 -6.95
N GLN A 11 -8.81 -6.65 -8.18
CA GLN A 11 -8.50 -8.03 -8.55
C GLN A 11 -7.28 -8.04 -9.47
N ALA A 12 -6.20 -8.65 -9.01
CA ALA A 12 -5.04 -9.02 -9.82
C ALA A 12 -5.09 -10.52 -10.07
N SER A 13 -4.91 -10.95 -11.32
CA SER A 13 -4.96 -12.36 -11.72
C SER A 13 -3.78 -12.70 -12.64
N GLY A 14 -2.97 -13.66 -12.23
CA GLY A 14 -1.80 -14.13 -12.97
C GLY A 14 -0.74 -13.04 -13.16
N LEU A 15 -0.66 -12.05 -12.26
CA LEU A 15 0.17 -10.88 -12.43
C LEU A 15 1.65 -11.24 -12.30
N SER A 16 2.42 -10.96 -13.36
CA SER A 16 3.85 -11.21 -13.43
C SER A 16 4.58 -9.94 -13.85
N ALA A 17 5.69 -9.62 -13.17
CA ALA A 17 6.48 -8.42 -13.41
C ALA A 17 7.95 -8.65 -13.07
N GLY A 18 8.82 -7.74 -13.53
CA GLY A 18 10.25 -7.80 -13.23
C GLY A 18 11.03 -6.65 -13.82
N TYR A 19 12.33 -6.67 -13.68
CA TYR A 19 13.25 -5.62 -14.13
C TYR A 19 14.18 -6.17 -15.20
N GLY A 20 14.09 -5.63 -16.41
CA GLY A 20 14.86 -6.12 -17.54
C GLY A 20 14.58 -7.60 -17.82
N LYS A 21 15.60 -8.46 -17.70
CA LYS A 21 15.47 -9.91 -17.90
C LYS A 21 15.12 -10.68 -16.62
N ILE A 22 15.11 -10.02 -15.45
CA ILE A 22 14.88 -10.66 -14.17
C ILE A 22 13.39 -10.58 -13.85
N ARG A 23 12.71 -11.74 -13.85
CA ARG A 23 11.33 -11.84 -13.37
C ARG A 23 11.34 -11.91 -11.83
N VAL A 24 10.56 -11.06 -11.21
CA VAL A 24 10.43 -10.96 -9.74
C VAL A 24 9.09 -11.52 -9.26
N LEU A 25 8.02 -11.30 -10.03
CA LEU A 25 6.68 -11.82 -9.72
C LEU A 25 6.29 -12.94 -10.67
N HIS A 26 5.71 -13.99 -10.13
CA HIS A 26 5.36 -15.22 -10.83
C HIS A 26 3.89 -15.54 -10.66
N SER A 27 3.03 -15.06 -11.58
CA SER A 27 1.59 -15.39 -11.62
C SER A 27 0.87 -15.10 -10.29
N VAL A 28 0.98 -13.87 -9.79
CA VAL A 28 0.39 -13.45 -8.51
C VAL A 28 -1.11 -13.23 -8.69
N ASP A 29 -1.89 -13.88 -7.83
CA ASP A 29 -3.32 -13.62 -7.65
C ASP A 29 -3.54 -12.91 -6.32
N LEU A 30 -4.25 -11.76 -6.34
CA LEU A 30 -4.55 -10.98 -5.16
C LEU A 30 -5.89 -10.25 -5.33
N VAL A 31 -6.70 -10.26 -4.28
CA VAL A 31 -7.99 -9.58 -4.24
C VAL A 31 -8.06 -8.65 -3.04
N VAL A 32 -8.66 -7.46 -3.21
CA VAL A 32 -9.01 -6.55 -2.12
C VAL A 32 -10.47 -6.17 -2.26
N GLY A 33 -11.25 -6.40 -1.21
CA GLY A 33 -12.66 -5.99 -1.12
C GLY A 33 -12.82 -4.49 -0.86
N ALA A 34 -14.03 -3.96 -1.07
CA ALA A 34 -14.35 -2.58 -0.70
C ALA A 34 -14.34 -2.42 0.82
N GLY A 35 -13.67 -1.38 1.33
CA GLY A 35 -13.55 -1.13 2.77
C GLY A 35 -12.78 -2.21 3.54
N GLU A 36 -12.03 -3.08 2.86
CA GLU A 36 -11.21 -4.12 3.46
C GLU A 36 -9.78 -3.64 3.71
N ILE A 37 -9.18 -4.02 4.83
CA ILE A 37 -7.74 -3.90 5.05
C ILE A 37 -7.10 -5.26 4.77
N VAL A 38 -6.28 -5.33 3.73
CA VAL A 38 -5.50 -6.52 3.36
C VAL A 38 -4.04 -6.28 3.70
N ALA A 39 -3.42 -7.17 4.47
CA ALA A 39 -1.98 -7.15 4.71
C ALA A 39 -1.25 -8.02 3.68
N LEU A 40 -0.19 -7.48 3.08
CA LEU A 40 0.75 -8.22 2.25
C LEU A 40 2.07 -8.37 3.01
N LEU A 41 2.32 -9.57 3.50
CA LEU A 41 3.50 -9.91 4.29
C LEU A 41 4.52 -10.65 3.44
N GLY A 42 5.78 -10.56 3.81
CA GLY A 42 6.86 -11.31 3.16
C GLY A 42 8.24 -10.78 3.53
N PRO A 43 9.28 -11.61 3.42
CA PRO A 43 10.66 -11.19 3.68
C PRO A 43 11.12 -10.12 2.68
N ASN A 44 12.25 -9.48 3.00
CA ASN A 44 12.88 -8.54 2.06
C ASN A 44 13.27 -9.27 0.77
N GLY A 45 13.03 -8.62 -0.37
CA GLY A 45 13.25 -9.22 -1.69
C GLY A 45 12.15 -10.20 -2.14
N ALA A 46 11.07 -10.42 -1.37
CA ALA A 46 9.96 -11.29 -1.78
C ALA A 46 9.19 -10.79 -3.02
N GLY A 47 9.29 -9.49 -3.34
CA GLY A 47 8.59 -8.87 -4.47
C GLY A 47 7.43 -7.94 -4.08
N LYS A 48 7.25 -7.61 -2.80
CA LYS A 48 6.15 -6.77 -2.28
C LYS A 48 6.07 -5.41 -2.99
N THR A 49 7.14 -4.62 -2.95
CA THR A 49 7.23 -3.33 -3.65
C THR A 49 7.08 -3.48 -5.16
N THR A 50 7.59 -4.58 -5.75
CA THR A 50 7.43 -4.86 -7.18
C THR A 50 5.94 -5.07 -7.53
N LEU A 51 5.19 -5.76 -6.68
CA LEU A 51 3.75 -5.96 -6.86
C LEU A 51 2.99 -4.63 -6.79
N LEU A 52 3.27 -3.79 -5.78
CA LEU A 52 2.65 -2.47 -5.68
C LEU A 52 2.97 -1.58 -6.89
N ARG A 53 4.23 -1.59 -7.38
CA ARG A 53 4.65 -0.85 -8.58
C ARG A 53 3.94 -1.34 -9.83
N ALA A 54 3.76 -2.66 -9.98
CA ALA A 54 3.02 -3.23 -11.10
C ALA A 54 1.54 -2.79 -11.05
N MET A 55 0.89 -2.89 -9.90
CA MET A 55 -0.51 -2.49 -9.72
C MET A 55 -0.73 -0.97 -9.84
N SER A 56 0.26 -0.14 -9.55
CA SER A 56 0.19 1.32 -9.72
C SER A 56 0.60 1.81 -11.12
N GLY A 57 0.89 0.90 -12.05
CA GLY A 57 1.32 1.23 -13.42
C GLY A 57 2.74 1.80 -13.51
N LEU A 58 3.52 1.76 -12.42
CA LEU A 58 4.92 2.21 -12.37
C LEU A 58 5.91 1.17 -12.91
N LEU A 59 5.46 -0.07 -13.09
CA LEU A 59 6.25 -1.16 -13.65
C LEU A 59 5.39 -1.95 -14.64
N PRO A 60 5.87 -2.21 -15.87
CA PRO A 60 5.16 -3.06 -16.81
C PRO A 60 4.94 -4.47 -16.23
N CYS A 61 3.75 -5.01 -16.45
CA CYS A 61 3.37 -6.34 -16.00
C CYS A 61 2.57 -7.08 -17.06
N SER A 62 2.49 -8.40 -16.94
CA SER A 62 1.56 -9.27 -17.65
C SER A 62 0.55 -9.85 -16.68
N GLY A 63 -0.51 -10.45 -17.18
CA GLY A 63 -1.67 -10.88 -16.39
C GLY A 63 -2.82 -9.89 -16.53
N ASN A 64 -3.77 -9.93 -15.61
CA ASN A 64 -4.95 -9.07 -15.65
C ASN A 64 -5.08 -8.29 -14.34
N MET A 65 -5.50 -7.02 -14.42
CA MET A 65 -5.84 -6.20 -13.27
C MET A 65 -7.17 -5.50 -13.47
N ARG A 66 -8.12 -5.73 -12.58
CA ARG A 66 -9.41 -5.03 -12.56
C ARG A 66 -9.53 -4.22 -11.28
N PHE A 67 -10.04 -3.01 -11.39
CA PHE A 67 -10.26 -2.11 -10.25
C PHE A 67 -11.60 -1.39 -10.39
N ALA A 68 -12.43 -1.46 -9.36
CA ALA A 68 -13.78 -0.88 -9.35
C ALA A 68 -14.58 -1.24 -10.63
N GLY A 69 -14.51 -2.50 -11.06
CA GLY A 69 -15.19 -3.02 -12.26
C GLY A 69 -14.53 -2.67 -13.60
N ARG A 70 -13.47 -1.86 -13.62
CA ARG A 70 -12.75 -1.44 -14.84
C ARG A 70 -11.50 -2.30 -15.04
N ASP A 71 -11.16 -2.58 -16.30
CA ASP A 71 -9.87 -3.17 -16.64
C ASP A 71 -8.79 -2.07 -16.58
N LEU A 72 -7.77 -2.30 -15.75
CA LEU A 72 -6.59 -1.45 -15.61
C LEU A 72 -5.30 -2.18 -15.99
N THR A 73 -5.39 -3.30 -16.71
CA THR A 73 -4.23 -4.05 -17.19
C THR A 73 -3.35 -3.16 -18.04
N GLY A 74 -2.09 -2.95 -17.64
CA GLY A 74 -1.14 -2.09 -18.34
C GLY A 74 -1.49 -0.59 -18.34
N ALA A 75 -2.42 -0.14 -17.48
CA ALA A 75 -2.80 1.25 -17.38
C ALA A 75 -1.63 2.13 -16.93
N SER A 76 -1.61 3.40 -17.38
CA SER A 76 -0.62 4.37 -16.92
C SER A 76 -0.84 4.74 -15.44
N PRO A 77 0.20 5.20 -14.71
CA PRO A 77 0.04 5.68 -13.33
C PRO A 77 -1.07 6.74 -13.18
N ARG A 78 -1.19 7.62 -14.19
CA ARG A 78 -2.23 8.66 -14.22
C ARG A 78 -3.64 8.06 -14.26
N ASP A 79 -3.85 7.01 -15.05
CA ASP A 79 -5.16 6.35 -15.19
C ASP A 79 -5.51 5.56 -13.94
N VAL A 80 -4.51 4.91 -13.32
CA VAL A 80 -4.66 4.22 -12.03
C VAL A 80 -5.09 5.21 -10.93
N ILE A 81 -4.41 6.36 -10.82
CA ILE A 81 -4.77 7.42 -9.86
C ILE A 81 -6.19 7.94 -10.14
N LYS A 82 -6.54 8.23 -11.40
CA LYS A 82 -7.89 8.68 -11.79
C LYS A 82 -8.98 7.65 -11.49
N ALA A 83 -8.66 6.37 -11.50
CA ALA A 83 -9.59 5.32 -11.12
C ALA A 83 -9.87 5.30 -9.61
N GLY A 84 -9.01 5.95 -8.80
CA GLY A 84 -9.14 6.05 -7.35
C GLY A 84 -8.20 5.14 -6.57
N LEU A 85 -7.10 4.68 -7.17
CA LEU A 85 -6.06 3.92 -6.49
C LEU A 85 -4.86 4.84 -6.20
N ALA A 86 -4.48 4.98 -4.93
CA ALA A 86 -3.30 5.72 -4.51
C ALA A 86 -2.22 4.77 -3.99
N HIS A 87 -0.96 5.08 -4.30
CA HIS A 87 0.21 4.31 -3.85
C HIS A 87 1.19 5.23 -3.12
N VAL A 88 1.35 5.01 -1.83
CA VAL A 88 2.38 5.64 -0.99
C VAL A 88 3.62 4.76 -1.03
N ILE A 89 4.63 5.23 -1.75
CA ILE A 89 5.88 4.50 -2.00
C ILE A 89 6.78 4.63 -0.79
N GLU A 90 7.50 3.56 -0.44
CA GLU A 90 8.55 3.55 0.59
C GLU A 90 9.57 4.68 0.41
N GLY A 91 10.10 5.23 1.51
CA GLY A 91 11.24 6.16 1.52
C GLY A 91 10.86 7.64 1.51
N HIS A 92 9.78 8.03 2.17
CA HIS A 92 9.46 9.43 2.50
C HIS A 92 9.47 10.35 1.27
N ARG A 93 8.74 9.97 0.19
CA ARG A 93 8.75 10.66 -1.11
C ARG A 93 8.00 11.99 -1.06
N VAL A 94 8.53 12.95 -0.30
CA VAL A 94 8.01 14.31 -0.18
C VAL A 94 8.94 15.32 -0.87
N PHE A 95 8.38 16.44 -1.32
CA PHE A 95 9.15 17.55 -1.89
C PHE A 95 9.74 18.38 -0.76
N THR A 96 10.96 18.08 -0.35
CA THR A 96 11.61 18.63 0.85
C THR A 96 11.78 20.15 0.81
N GLN A 97 11.89 20.74 -0.38
CA GLN A 97 12.03 22.21 -0.56
C GLN A 97 10.70 22.97 -0.52
N LEU A 98 9.59 22.27 -0.66
CA LEU A 98 8.24 22.84 -0.53
C LEU A 98 7.78 22.80 0.94
N THR A 99 6.81 23.66 1.26
CA THR A 99 6.14 23.60 2.56
C THR A 99 5.31 22.30 2.67
N VAL A 100 4.92 21.94 3.89
CA VAL A 100 3.98 20.84 4.12
C VAL A 100 2.67 21.09 3.36
N LEU A 101 2.14 22.30 3.45
CA LEU A 101 0.92 22.71 2.75
C LEU A 101 1.07 22.58 1.22
N ASP A 102 2.18 23.08 0.65
CA ASP A 102 2.43 22.96 -0.80
C ASP A 102 2.55 21.51 -1.26
N ASN A 103 3.15 20.64 -0.46
CA ASN A 103 3.20 19.20 -0.73
C ASN A 103 1.79 18.60 -0.86
N LEU A 104 0.86 18.97 0.02
CA LEU A 104 -0.53 18.50 -0.02
C LEU A 104 -1.30 19.12 -1.19
N LEU A 105 -1.14 20.42 -1.43
CA LEU A 105 -1.78 21.12 -2.56
C LEU A 105 -1.31 20.53 -3.91
N LEU A 106 -0.02 20.18 -4.02
CA LEU A 106 0.53 19.54 -5.21
C LEU A 106 -0.04 18.14 -5.43
N ALA A 107 -0.30 17.37 -4.37
CA ALA A 107 -0.93 16.06 -4.50
C ALA A 107 -2.36 16.13 -5.08
N ALA A 108 -3.00 17.28 -5.02
CA ALA A 108 -4.36 17.56 -5.54
C ALA A 108 -4.37 18.54 -6.73
N TYR A 109 -3.26 18.65 -7.47
CA TYR A 109 -3.05 19.72 -8.47
C TYR A 109 -4.12 19.81 -9.57
N ASP A 110 -4.80 18.72 -9.87
CA ASP A 110 -5.83 18.62 -10.92
C ASP A 110 -7.28 18.78 -10.38
N LEU A 111 -7.46 18.98 -9.07
CA LEU A 111 -8.75 19.34 -8.48
C LEU A 111 -9.00 20.84 -8.62
N SER A 112 -10.27 21.25 -8.61
CA SER A 112 -10.63 22.66 -8.53
C SER A 112 -10.09 23.32 -7.27
N HIS A 113 -9.89 24.65 -7.28
CA HIS A 113 -9.29 25.35 -6.14
C HIS A 113 -10.05 25.11 -4.82
N GLY A 114 -11.38 25.25 -4.83
CA GLY A 114 -12.19 25.06 -3.62
C GLY A 114 -12.17 23.60 -3.13
N GLU A 115 -12.25 22.64 -4.04
CA GLU A 115 -12.18 21.23 -3.71
C GLU A 115 -10.80 20.85 -3.12
N ARG A 116 -9.73 21.33 -3.74
CA ARG A 116 -8.36 21.10 -3.28
C ARG A 116 -8.16 21.59 -1.85
N THR A 117 -8.60 22.83 -1.53
CA THR A 117 -8.49 23.40 -0.19
C THR A 117 -9.24 22.56 0.83
N ALA A 118 -10.50 22.23 0.57
CA ALA A 118 -11.30 21.39 1.47
C ALA A 118 -10.65 20.01 1.71
N ARG A 119 -10.09 19.38 0.67
CA ARG A 119 -9.41 18.07 0.81
C ARG A 119 -8.16 18.16 1.67
N VAL A 120 -7.38 19.22 1.49
CA VAL A 120 -6.16 19.42 2.29
C VAL A 120 -6.51 19.66 3.75
N GLU A 121 -7.54 20.45 4.05
CA GLU A 121 -8.03 20.69 5.41
C GLU A 121 -8.46 19.37 6.07
N GLU A 122 -9.28 18.57 5.42
CA GLU A 122 -9.71 17.25 5.91
C GLU A 122 -8.52 16.34 6.25
N VAL A 123 -7.50 16.32 5.40
CA VAL A 123 -6.31 15.49 5.63
C VAL A 123 -5.46 16.03 6.79
N LEU A 124 -5.34 17.36 6.93
CA LEU A 124 -4.62 17.96 8.05
C LEU A 124 -5.30 17.66 9.40
N GLU A 125 -6.64 17.55 9.45
CA GLU A 125 -7.36 17.11 10.65
C GLU A 125 -7.00 15.68 11.10
N LEU A 126 -6.63 14.81 10.16
CA LEU A 126 -6.19 13.44 10.48
C LEU A 126 -4.78 13.41 11.10
N PHE A 127 -3.94 14.42 10.82
CA PHE A 127 -2.53 14.47 11.18
C PHE A 127 -2.13 15.79 11.86
N PRO A 128 -2.55 16.04 13.11
CA PRO A 128 -2.27 17.29 13.82
C PRO A 128 -0.77 17.63 13.92
N GLU A 129 0.10 16.60 14.01
CA GLU A 129 1.55 16.75 14.07
C GLU A 129 2.17 17.31 12.78
N VAL A 130 1.50 17.12 11.65
CA VAL A 130 1.88 17.68 10.34
C VAL A 130 1.16 19.02 10.13
N ALA A 131 -0.10 19.14 10.56
CA ALA A 131 -0.89 20.35 10.48
C ALA A 131 -0.22 21.54 11.24
N ALA A 132 0.33 21.27 12.43
CA ALA A 132 1.04 22.27 13.23
C ALA A 132 2.27 22.87 12.50
N LYS A 133 2.76 22.21 11.47
CA LYS A 133 3.91 22.60 10.65
C LYS A 133 3.55 22.90 9.19
N ALA A 134 2.28 23.23 8.92
CA ALA A 134 1.77 23.39 7.56
C ALA A 134 2.60 24.39 6.71
N GLN A 135 3.14 25.45 7.34
CA GLN A 135 3.94 26.48 6.68
C GLN A 135 5.45 26.18 6.70
N ASP A 136 5.89 25.16 7.43
CA ASP A 136 7.30 24.78 7.49
C ASP A 136 7.70 24.04 6.22
N ARG A 137 8.98 24.13 5.83
CA ARG A 137 9.51 23.29 4.75
C ARG A 137 9.52 21.83 5.19
N ALA A 138 9.15 20.92 4.28
CA ALA A 138 9.17 19.49 4.56
C ALA A 138 10.58 18.96 4.93
N ALA A 139 11.65 19.65 4.52
CA ALA A 139 13.02 19.37 4.95
C ALA A 139 13.24 19.52 6.48
N SER A 140 12.44 20.35 7.17
CA SER A 140 12.57 20.57 8.63
C SER A 140 11.82 19.51 9.45
N LEU A 141 11.05 18.64 8.80
CA LEU A 141 10.32 17.56 9.45
C LEU A 141 11.29 16.43 9.83
N SER A 142 11.01 15.74 10.94
CA SER A 142 11.66 14.44 11.21
C SER A 142 11.29 13.41 10.15
N GLY A 143 12.10 12.35 9.98
CA GLY A 143 11.79 11.28 9.03
C GLY A 143 10.38 10.70 9.23
N GLY A 144 9.96 10.50 10.49
CA GLY A 144 8.61 10.04 10.79
C GLY A 144 7.51 11.03 10.39
N GLN A 145 7.73 12.33 10.55
CA GLN A 145 6.78 13.35 10.09
C GLN A 145 6.74 13.42 8.55
N GLN A 146 7.87 13.22 7.87
CA GLN A 146 7.90 13.12 6.41
C GLN A 146 7.12 11.90 5.91
N GLN A 147 7.20 10.77 6.61
CA GLN A 147 6.41 9.58 6.30
C GLN A 147 4.91 9.84 6.48
N ILE A 148 4.51 10.49 7.57
CA ILE A 148 3.12 10.92 7.80
C ILE A 148 2.66 11.86 6.67
N LEU A 149 3.50 12.82 6.26
CA LEU A 149 3.19 13.70 5.13
C LEU A 149 3.01 12.93 3.82
N ALA A 150 3.83 11.91 3.56
CA ALA A 150 3.67 11.04 2.38
C ALA A 150 2.33 10.27 2.40
N VAL A 151 1.92 9.75 3.56
CA VAL A 151 0.60 9.12 3.73
C VAL A 151 -0.51 10.16 3.50
N ALA A 152 -0.39 11.35 4.07
CA ALA A 152 -1.33 12.46 3.91
C ALA A 152 -1.50 12.84 2.42
N GLN A 153 -0.41 12.94 1.64
CA GLN A 153 -0.46 13.16 0.19
C GLN A 153 -1.30 12.10 -0.54
N GLY A 154 -1.14 10.82 -0.16
CA GLY A 154 -1.92 9.71 -0.74
C GLY A 154 -3.44 9.84 -0.49
N LEU A 155 -3.83 10.51 0.60
CA LEU A 155 -5.23 10.64 1.03
C LEU A 155 -5.96 11.85 0.44
N VAL A 156 -5.27 12.91 0.03
CA VAL A 156 -5.88 14.18 -0.42
C VAL A 156 -6.94 13.96 -1.51
N ARG A 157 -6.77 12.93 -2.35
CA ARG A 157 -7.69 12.61 -3.46
C ARG A 157 -8.85 11.71 -3.05
N ARG A 158 -9.02 11.37 -1.77
CA ARG A 158 -9.99 10.38 -1.27
C ARG A 158 -9.98 9.09 -2.12
N PRO A 159 -8.86 8.34 -2.12
CA PRO A 159 -8.78 7.13 -2.92
C PRO A 159 -9.80 6.08 -2.44
N LYS A 160 -10.27 5.24 -3.37
CA LYS A 160 -11.06 4.04 -3.03
C LYS A 160 -10.18 2.95 -2.44
N LEU A 161 -8.92 2.88 -2.88
CA LEU A 161 -7.88 1.98 -2.38
C LEU A 161 -6.59 2.77 -2.13
N LEU A 162 -6.07 2.68 -0.92
CA LEU A 162 -4.76 3.18 -0.54
C LEU A 162 -3.78 2.01 -0.41
N MET A 163 -2.73 2.00 -1.21
CA MET A 163 -1.62 1.05 -1.06
C MET A 163 -0.48 1.72 -0.29
N LEU A 164 -0.05 1.11 0.81
CA LEU A 164 1.02 1.60 1.68
C LEU A 164 2.20 0.63 1.63
N ASP A 165 3.35 1.11 1.15
CA ASP A 165 4.58 0.32 1.05
C ASP A 165 5.47 0.59 2.26
N GLU A 166 5.45 -0.32 3.23
CA GLU A 166 6.22 -0.28 4.49
C GLU A 166 6.11 1.06 5.25
N PRO A 167 4.88 1.55 5.53
CA PRO A 167 4.67 2.86 6.13
C PRO A 167 5.24 2.99 7.54
N SER A 168 5.56 1.89 8.22
CA SER A 168 6.17 1.88 9.55
C SER A 168 7.70 1.90 9.54
N ALA A 169 8.33 1.75 8.36
CA ALA A 169 9.78 1.68 8.26
C ALA A 169 10.46 2.95 8.80
N GLY A 170 11.37 2.79 9.76
CA GLY A 170 12.10 3.91 10.37
C GLY A 170 11.27 4.81 11.30
N LEU A 171 10.02 4.45 11.61
CA LEU A 171 9.19 5.18 12.55
C LEU A 171 9.43 4.76 14.01
N SER A 172 9.24 5.72 14.94
CA SER A 172 9.09 5.37 16.35
C SER A 172 7.80 4.58 16.60
N PRO A 173 7.70 3.74 17.65
CA PRO A 173 6.50 2.97 17.96
C PRO A 173 5.21 3.83 18.03
N VAL A 174 5.33 5.04 18.59
CA VAL A 174 4.20 5.99 18.68
C VAL A 174 3.68 6.41 17.31
N LEU A 175 4.59 6.68 16.35
CA LEU A 175 4.20 7.04 14.98
C LEU A 175 3.66 5.84 14.20
N VAL A 176 4.18 4.64 14.42
CA VAL A 176 3.60 3.41 13.86
C VAL A 176 2.15 3.26 14.31
N ASP A 177 1.89 3.36 15.62
CA ASP A 177 0.53 3.25 16.15
C ASP A 177 -0.38 4.37 15.58
N ARG A 178 0.16 5.57 15.36
CA ARG A 178 -0.57 6.66 14.70
C ARG A 178 -0.99 6.32 13.27
N VAL A 179 -0.09 5.77 12.45
CA VAL A 179 -0.41 5.32 11.09
C VAL A 179 -1.50 4.25 11.12
N LEU A 180 -1.40 3.27 12.03
CA LEU A 180 -2.40 2.20 12.14
C LEU A 180 -3.77 2.72 12.59
N VAL A 181 -3.83 3.72 13.46
CA VAL A 181 -5.10 4.39 13.83
C VAL A 181 -5.73 5.05 12.60
N VAL A 182 -4.93 5.72 11.76
CA VAL A 182 -5.44 6.33 10.51
C VAL A 182 -5.93 5.24 9.56
N VAL A 183 -5.20 4.14 9.39
CA VAL A 183 -5.62 3.01 8.55
C VAL A 183 -6.99 2.46 8.98
N ARG A 184 -7.23 2.31 10.30
CA ARG A 184 -8.55 1.89 10.80
C ARG A 184 -9.66 2.91 10.48
N ARG A 185 -9.39 4.20 10.69
CA ARG A 185 -10.35 5.27 10.34
C ARG A 185 -10.69 5.29 8.85
N LEU A 186 -9.72 5.05 7.97
CA LEU A 186 -9.94 4.93 6.53
C LEU A 186 -10.90 3.79 6.20
N ARG A 187 -10.70 2.63 6.82
CA ARG A 187 -11.62 1.49 6.69
C ARG A 187 -13.04 1.84 7.13
N GLU A 188 -13.18 2.48 8.29
CA GLU A 188 -14.49 2.93 8.81
C GLU A 188 -15.17 3.92 7.86
N ALA A 189 -14.39 4.74 7.15
CA ALA A 189 -14.87 5.65 6.10
C ALA A 189 -15.10 4.95 4.74
N GLY A 190 -14.91 3.63 4.64
CA GLY A 190 -15.13 2.84 3.43
C GLY A 190 -13.95 2.80 2.45
N THR A 191 -12.79 3.36 2.79
CA THR A 191 -11.56 3.26 2.00
C THR A 191 -10.90 1.90 2.24
N ALA A 192 -10.65 1.14 1.16
CA ALA A 192 -9.86 -0.09 1.24
C ALA A 192 -8.38 0.23 1.40
N VAL A 193 -7.64 -0.65 2.08
CA VAL A 193 -6.19 -0.49 2.28
C VAL A 193 -5.46 -1.79 1.95
N LEU A 194 -4.42 -1.70 1.11
CA LEU A 194 -3.44 -2.76 0.95
C LEU A 194 -2.16 -2.34 1.68
N LEU A 195 -1.92 -2.96 2.84
CA LEU A 195 -0.84 -2.63 3.75
C LEU A 195 0.30 -3.62 3.56
N VAL A 196 1.42 -3.17 3.02
CA VAL A 196 2.67 -3.94 2.99
C VAL A 196 3.46 -3.63 4.24
N GLU A 197 3.80 -4.65 5.02
CA GLU A 197 4.51 -4.49 6.28
C GLU A 197 5.49 -5.65 6.54
N GLN A 198 6.52 -5.35 7.33
CA GLN A 198 7.44 -6.33 7.91
C GLN A 198 7.06 -6.66 9.36
N LEU A 199 6.42 -5.74 10.06
CA LEU A 199 5.95 -5.91 11.43
C LEU A 199 4.65 -6.72 11.44
N ILE A 200 4.78 -8.05 11.40
CA ILE A 200 3.64 -8.99 11.24
C ILE A 200 2.55 -8.72 12.29
N GLU A 201 2.91 -8.65 13.58
CA GLU A 201 1.94 -8.41 14.65
C GLU A 201 1.14 -7.12 14.47
N LYS A 202 1.80 -6.04 14.03
CA LYS A 202 1.17 -4.74 13.79
C LYS A 202 0.22 -4.79 12.59
N ALA A 203 0.63 -5.45 11.52
CA ALA A 203 -0.21 -5.64 10.33
C ALA A 203 -1.45 -6.48 10.66
N LEU A 204 -1.28 -7.61 11.35
CA LEU A 204 -2.38 -8.50 11.74
C LEU A 204 -3.36 -7.83 12.73
N ALA A 205 -2.90 -6.88 13.54
CA ALA A 205 -3.76 -6.16 14.48
C ALA A 205 -4.80 -5.23 13.80
N VAL A 206 -4.62 -4.91 12.50
CA VAL A 206 -5.51 -4.00 11.77
C VAL A 206 -6.14 -4.63 10.53
N ALA A 207 -5.51 -5.65 9.94
CA ALA A 207 -5.97 -6.27 8.72
C ALA A 207 -7.14 -7.24 8.95
N ASP A 208 -7.97 -7.38 7.94
CA ASP A 208 -9.06 -8.37 7.89
C ASP A 208 -8.56 -9.70 7.30
N ARG A 209 -7.64 -9.61 6.34
CA ARG A 209 -7.06 -10.73 5.61
C ARG A 209 -5.58 -10.48 5.33
N VAL A 210 -4.83 -11.58 5.21
CA VAL A 210 -3.41 -11.56 4.92
C VAL A 210 -3.08 -12.39 3.69
N TYR A 211 -2.16 -11.87 2.89
CA TYR A 211 -1.41 -12.61 1.89
C TYR A 211 0.05 -12.71 2.32
N ALA A 212 0.65 -13.88 2.20
CA ALA A 212 2.09 -14.05 2.34
C ALA A 212 2.72 -14.23 0.96
N LEU A 213 3.65 -13.34 0.64
CA LEU A 213 4.44 -13.36 -0.60
C LEU A 213 5.84 -13.90 -0.30
N ALA A 214 6.28 -14.89 -1.05
CA ALA A 214 7.64 -15.39 -0.99
C ALA A 214 8.15 -15.70 -2.40
N ARG A 215 9.35 -15.24 -2.72
CA ARG A 215 9.99 -15.46 -4.05
C ARG A 215 9.07 -15.12 -5.22
N GLY A 216 8.33 -14.03 -5.12
CA GLY A 216 7.45 -13.55 -6.19
C GLY A 216 6.14 -14.29 -6.37
N SER A 217 5.77 -15.19 -5.46
CA SER A 217 4.50 -15.93 -5.51
C SER A 217 3.75 -15.82 -4.18
N ILE A 218 2.41 -15.82 -4.24
CA ILE A 218 1.58 -15.95 -3.03
C ILE A 218 1.70 -17.40 -2.53
N VAL A 219 2.11 -17.54 -1.28
CA VAL A 219 2.30 -18.84 -0.62
C VAL A 219 1.24 -19.11 0.46
N LEU A 220 0.52 -18.07 0.89
CA LEU A 220 -0.57 -18.18 1.85
C LEU A 220 -1.58 -17.07 1.62
N GLU A 221 -2.86 -17.40 1.75
CA GLU A 221 -3.98 -16.48 1.94
C GLU A 221 -4.79 -16.97 3.13
N ALA A 222 -5.13 -16.07 4.08
CA ALA A 222 -5.93 -16.41 5.24
C ALA A 222 -6.62 -15.16 5.84
N PRO A 223 -7.78 -15.31 6.49
CA PRO A 223 -8.34 -14.27 7.35
C PRO A 223 -7.46 -14.10 8.61
N THR A 224 -7.37 -12.90 9.15
CA THR A 224 -6.53 -12.63 10.34
C THR A 224 -7.09 -13.24 11.62
N GLY A 225 -8.39 -13.59 11.64
CA GLY A 225 -9.03 -14.33 12.74
C GLY A 225 -8.73 -15.83 12.82
N ASP A 226 -7.93 -16.37 11.88
CA ASP A 226 -7.50 -17.78 11.91
C ASP A 226 -6.52 -17.99 13.07
N ALA A 227 -6.90 -18.84 14.03
CA ALA A 227 -6.08 -19.11 15.22
C ALA A 227 -4.72 -19.74 14.89
N ASP A 228 -4.64 -20.49 13.79
CA ASP A 228 -3.43 -21.17 13.33
C ASP A 228 -2.56 -20.28 12.41
N LEU A 229 -2.99 -19.05 12.12
CA LEU A 229 -2.31 -18.16 11.19
C LEU A 229 -0.80 -17.96 11.48
N PRO A 230 -0.36 -17.74 12.73
CA PRO A 230 1.08 -17.59 13.01
C PRO A 230 1.90 -18.82 12.60
N ALA A 231 1.43 -20.01 12.94
CA ALA A 231 2.09 -21.27 12.57
C ALA A 231 2.09 -21.51 11.05
N ARG A 232 0.99 -21.17 10.39
CA ARG A 232 0.85 -21.28 8.91
C ARG A 232 1.80 -20.31 8.19
N LEU A 233 1.97 -19.09 8.68
CA LEU A 233 2.91 -18.11 8.14
C LEU A 233 4.34 -18.60 8.28
N GLU A 234 4.72 -19.07 9.48
CA GLU A 234 6.04 -19.62 9.72
C GLU A 234 6.34 -20.80 8.79
N HIS A 235 5.42 -21.76 8.69
CA HIS A 235 5.56 -22.91 7.81
C HIS A 235 5.68 -22.50 6.33
N ALA A 236 4.87 -21.54 5.86
CA ALA A 236 4.92 -21.04 4.49
C ALA A 236 6.28 -20.42 4.15
N TYR A 237 6.88 -19.65 5.07
CA TYR A 237 8.21 -19.06 4.87
C TYR A 237 9.34 -20.09 4.96
N LEU A 238 9.28 -21.04 5.89
CA LEU A 238 10.27 -22.10 6.02
C LEU A 238 10.25 -23.06 4.82
N ALA A 239 9.09 -23.41 4.28
CA ALA A 239 8.97 -24.24 3.10
C ALA A 239 9.67 -23.62 1.88
N THR A 240 9.55 -22.29 1.72
CA THR A 240 10.22 -21.58 0.63
C THR A 240 11.72 -21.39 0.86
N ALA A 241 12.20 -21.34 2.11
CA ALA A 241 13.63 -21.24 2.41
C ALA A 241 14.42 -22.51 2.05
N ARG A 242 13.81 -23.69 2.20
CA ARG A 242 14.44 -24.99 1.93
C ARG A 242 14.66 -25.32 0.46
N HIS A 243 14.04 -24.62 -0.47
CA HIS A 243 14.15 -24.82 -1.92
C HIS A 243 15.19 -23.92 -2.58
N THR A 244 16.30 -23.60 -1.90
CA THR A 244 17.48 -22.96 -2.54
C THR A 244 18.24 -24.07 -3.25
N PRO A 245 18.32 -24.11 -4.62
CA PRO A 245 19.26 -24.99 -5.28
C PRO A 245 20.66 -24.56 -4.82
N GLN A 246 21.42 -25.47 -4.25
CA GLN A 246 22.86 -25.27 -4.10
C GLN A 246 23.39 -25.15 -5.53
N SER A 247 23.74 -23.93 -5.93
CA SER A 247 24.50 -23.68 -7.14
C SER A 247 25.89 -24.26 -6.91
N GLY A 248 26.14 -25.45 -7.52
CA GLY A 248 27.45 -25.97 -7.76
C GLY A 248 28.15 -25.18 -8.86
#